data_8dc1abc8c67b91767a0f510fffc08735
#
_entry.id   8dc1abc8c67b91767a0f510fffc08735
#
_cell.length_a   1.000
_cell.length_b   1.000
_cell.length_c   1.000
_cell.angle_alpha   90.00
_cell.angle_beta   90.00
_cell.angle_gamma   90.00
#
_symmetry.space_group_name_H-M   'P 1'
#
loop_
_entity.id
_entity.type
_entity.pdbx_description
1 polymer ?
#
loop_
_entity_poly.entity_id
_entity_poly.type
_entity_poly.pdbx_seq_one_letter_code
_entity_poly.pdbx_strand_id
1 'polypeptide(L)'
;EPELFPFRRREDESWDVSQPVEAFWHRLDQQILALDALGIEADLILFHPYDRWGFATMNQADSLAYLNYCVRRLGAFKNVWWSLANEFDLLLSKPEEDWEAFAARLMQDDAKHHLRSIHHCCAPYPPRSWMTHISTQTSTPRKALAKRWQYQLPVIVDEFGYEGDIEFNWGNLTAREFVHR
;
A
#
# COMPACT_ATOMS: atom_id res chain seq x y z
N GLU A 1 -18.49 6.57 -8.49
CA GLU A 1 -18.29 5.49 -7.51
C GLU A 1 -17.84 4.23 -8.21
N PRO A 2 -17.05 3.34 -7.52
CA PRO A 2 -16.69 2.06 -8.08
C PRO A 2 -17.94 1.19 -8.33
N GLU A 3 -17.96 0.44 -9.40
CA GLU A 3 -19.04 -0.52 -9.69
C GLU A 3 -18.95 -1.78 -8.82
N LEU A 4 -17.74 -2.10 -8.34
CA LEU A 4 -17.46 -3.29 -7.54
C LEU A 4 -16.67 -2.91 -6.29
N PHE A 5 -17.03 -3.53 -5.18
CA PHE A 5 -16.31 -3.46 -3.90
C PHE A 5 -15.79 -4.85 -3.51
N PRO A 6 -14.75 -4.93 -2.69
CA PRO A 6 -14.14 -6.21 -2.34
C PRO A 6 -15.02 -7.11 -1.46
N PHE A 7 -15.90 -6.51 -0.65
CA PHE A 7 -16.77 -7.23 0.28
C PHE A 7 -18.20 -6.67 0.24
N ARG A 8 -19.13 -7.40 0.83
CA ARG A 8 -20.50 -6.91 1.00
C ARG A 8 -20.59 -5.95 2.19
N ARG A 9 -21.55 -5.03 2.14
CA ARG A 9 -21.88 -4.16 3.26
C ARG A 9 -22.81 -4.88 4.23
N ARG A 10 -22.62 -4.62 5.52
CA ARG A 10 -23.60 -4.93 6.57
C ARG A 10 -24.71 -3.87 6.60
N GLU A 11 -25.74 -4.09 7.41
CA GLU A 11 -26.85 -3.14 7.58
C GLU A 11 -26.41 -1.78 8.15
N ASP A 12 -25.34 -1.77 8.94
CA ASP A 12 -24.70 -0.59 9.53
C ASP A 12 -23.69 0.10 8.61
N GLU A 13 -23.69 -0.25 7.33
CA GLU A 13 -22.75 0.28 6.32
C GLU A 13 -21.28 -0.15 6.51
N SER A 14 -20.94 -0.94 7.53
CA SER A 14 -19.60 -1.50 7.68
C SER A 14 -19.36 -2.67 6.70
N TRP A 15 -18.08 -3.07 6.54
CA TRP A 15 -17.74 -4.17 5.65
C TRP A 15 -17.89 -5.53 6.32
N ASP A 16 -18.57 -6.44 5.67
CA ASP A 16 -18.57 -7.86 6.04
C ASP A 16 -17.42 -8.57 5.33
N VAL A 17 -16.27 -8.60 5.95
CA VAL A 17 -15.07 -9.26 5.40
C VAL A 17 -15.19 -10.78 5.27
N SER A 18 -16.24 -11.37 5.83
CA SER A 18 -16.57 -12.79 5.62
C SER A 18 -17.36 -13.05 4.32
N GLN A 19 -17.80 -11.97 3.65
CA GLN A 19 -18.60 -12.02 2.43
C GLN A 19 -17.88 -11.35 1.24
N PRO A 20 -16.81 -11.96 0.69
CA PRO A 20 -16.10 -11.41 -0.44
C PRO A 20 -16.98 -11.35 -1.68
N VAL A 21 -16.81 -10.29 -2.47
CA VAL A 21 -17.46 -10.13 -3.77
C VAL A 21 -16.54 -10.70 -4.85
N GLU A 22 -16.82 -11.91 -5.28
CA GLU A 22 -15.93 -12.69 -6.16
C GLU A 22 -15.61 -11.95 -7.47
N ALA A 23 -16.54 -11.17 -8.02
CA ALA A 23 -16.31 -10.41 -9.25
C ALA A 23 -15.20 -9.34 -9.07
N PHE A 24 -15.11 -8.68 -7.90
CA PHE A 24 -14.01 -7.76 -7.60
C PHE A 24 -12.67 -8.48 -7.56
N TRP A 25 -12.59 -9.55 -6.80
CA TRP A 25 -11.35 -10.29 -6.60
C TRP A 25 -10.87 -10.97 -7.87
N HIS A 26 -11.78 -11.55 -8.65
CA HIS A 26 -11.44 -12.10 -9.96
C HIS A 26 -10.86 -11.03 -10.90
N ARG A 27 -11.45 -9.83 -10.93
CA ARG A 27 -10.90 -8.73 -11.72
C ARG A 27 -9.49 -8.35 -11.27
N LEU A 28 -9.25 -8.28 -9.96
CA LEU A 28 -7.92 -7.97 -9.41
C LEU A 28 -6.91 -9.09 -9.74
N ASP A 29 -7.30 -10.37 -9.62
CA ASP A 29 -6.46 -11.50 -10.01
C ASP A 29 -6.02 -11.38 -11.49
N GLN A 30 -6.96 -11.05 -12.39
CA GLN A 30 -6.65 -10.87 -13.81
C GLN A 30 -5.71 -9.70 -14.07
N GLN A 31 -5.84 -8.61 -13.32
CA GLN A 31 -4.92 -7.47 -13.41
C GLN A 31 -3.50 -7.84 -12.97
N ILE A 32 -3.36 -8.56 -11.85
CA ILE A 32 -2.05 -9.03 -11.36
C ILE A 32 -1.41 -10.00 -12.37
N LEU A 33 -2.17 -10.93 -12.94
CA LEU A 33 -1.69 -11.85 -13.98
C LEU A 33 -1.27 -11.12 -15.25
N ALA A 34 -2.00 -10.08 -15.64
CA ALA A 34 -1.63 -9.27 -16.80
C ALA A 34 -0.32 -8.50 -16.59
N LEU A 35 -0.10 -7.97 -15.37
CA LEU A 35 1.17 -7.37 -14.98
C LEU A 35 2.31 -8.38 -14.99
N ASP A 36 2.10 -9.59 -14.45
CA ASP A 36 3.10 -10.67 -14.47
C ASP A 36 3.51 -11.06 -15.89
N ALA A 37 2.53 -11.16 -16.79
CA ALA A 37 2.80 -11.48 -18.20
C ALA A 37 3.68 -10.42 -18.90
N LEU A 38 3.68 -9.18 -18.41
CA LEU A 38 4.51 -8.09 -18.86
C LEU A 38 5.82 -7.96 -18.08
N GLY A 39 6.07 -8.81 -17.08
CA GLY A 39 7.23 -8.71 -16.21
C GLY A 39 7.17 -7.52 -15.24
N ILE A 40 5.96 -7.10 -14.85
CA ILE A 40 5.73 -5.95 -13.97
C ILE A 40 5.31 -6.46 -12.59
N GLU A 41 5.93 -5.92 -11.54
CA GLU A 41 5.57 -6.17 -10.16
C GLU A 41 4.34 -5.35 -9.76
N ALA A 42 3.51 -5.92 -8.88
CA ALA A 42 2.31 -5.29 -8.35
C ALA A 42 2.52 -4.96 -6.87
N ASP A 43 2.81 -3.69 -6.56
CA ASP A 43 2.87 -3.21 -5.19
C ASP A 43 1.43 -2.93 -4.69
N LEU A 44 0.92 -3.82 -3.84
CA LEU A 44 -0.46 -3.78 -3.37
C LEU A 44 -0.57 -2.95 -2.10
N ILE A 45 -1.17 -1.79 -2.22
CA ILE A 45 -1.48 -0.89 -1.11
C ILE A 45 -2.75 -1.38 -0.41
N LEU A 46 -2.64 -1.73 0.88
CA LEU A 46 -3.75 -2.30 1.64
C LEU A 46 -4.64 -1.23 2.28
N PHE A 47 -4.05 -0.17 2.80
CA PHE A 47 -4.78 0.96 3.40
C PHE A 47 -4.29 2.30 2.85
N HIS A 48 -5.16 3.33 2.88
CA HIS A 48 -4.77 4.70 2.53
C HIS A 48 -5.68 5.75 3.20
N PRO A 49 -5.18 6.99 3.46
CA PRO A 49 -5.94 8.00 4.20
C PRO A 49 -7.10 8.62 3.43
N TYR A 50 -7.11 8.50 2.11
CA TYR A 50 -8.12 9.12 1.22
C TYR A 50 -9.33 8.23 1.00
N ASP A 51 -9.43 7.14 1.74
CA ASP A 51 -10.53 6.20 1.67
C ASP A 51 -11.87 6.86 2.02
N ARG A 52 -12.86 6.66 1.17
CA ARG A 52 -14.23 7.16 1.34
C ARG A 52 -15.23 6.05 1.65
N TRP A 53 -14.77 4.82 1.75
CA TRP A 53 -15.63 3.64 1.84
C TRP A 53 -15.51 2.91 3.16
N GLY A 54 -14.65 3.38 4.09
CA GLY A 54 -14.56 2.92 5.45
C GLY A 54 -13.48 1.88 5.75
N PHE A 55 -12.60 1.54 4.81
CA PHE A 55 -11.46 0.66 5.09
C PHE A 55 -10.44 1.31 6.02
N ALA A 56 -10.18 2.62 5.85
CA ALA A 56 -9.28 3.38 6.71
C ALA A 56 -9.73 3.38 8.18
N THR A 57 -11.05 3.36 8.41
CA THR A 57 -11.65 3.47 9.75
C THR A 57 -12.12 2.14 10.34
N MET A 58 -11.91 1.01 9.64
CA MET A 58 -12.20 -0.30 10.20
C MET A 58 -11.47 -0.50 11.54
N ASN A 59 -12.13 -1.15 12.49
CA ASN A 59 -11.49 -1.58 13.74
C ASN A 59 -10.35 -2.58 13.46
N GLN A 60 -9.52 -2.84 14.45
CA GLN A 60 -8.36 -3.73 14.30
C GLN A 60 -8.75 -5.15 13.89
N ALA A 61 -9.83 -5.71 14.44
CA ALA A 61 -10.26 -7.08 14.14
C ALA A 61 -10.70 -7.23 12.66
N ASP A 62 -11.55 -6.32 12.18
CA ASP A 62 -11.97 -6.31 10.76
C ASP A 62 -10.78 -6.00 9.82
N SER A 63 -9.85 -5.12 10.23
CA SER A 63 -8.63 -4.84 9.47
C SER A 63 -7.73 -6.07 9.34
N LEU A 64 -7.55 -6.84 10.41
CA LEU A 64 -6.79 -8.09 10.40
C LEU A 64 -7.48 -9.17 9.55
N ALA A 65 -8.80 -9.26 9.60
CA ALA A 65 -9.58 -10.19 8.77
C ALA A 65 -9.46 -9.82 7.28
N TYR A 66 -9.56 -8.53 6.94
CA TYR A 66 -9.33 -8.00 5.60
C TYR A 66 -7.93 -8.34 5.09
N LEU A 67 -6.90 -8.02 5.87
CA LEU A 67 -5.51 -8.30 5.52
C LEU A 67 -5.29 -9.81 5.32
N ASN A 68 -5.81 -10.63 6.23
CA ASN A 68 -5.72 -12.09 6.09
C ASN A 68 -6.35 -12.59 4.80
N TYR A 69 -7.52 -12.07 4.43
CA TYR A 69 -8.15 -12.41 3.16
C TYR A 69 -7.27 -12.03 1.97
N CYS A 70 -6.74 -10.80 1.94
CA CYS A 70 -5.85 -10.32 0.88
C CYS A 70 -4.62 -11.23 0.72
N VAL A 71 -3.94 -11.54 1.82
CA VAL A 71 -2.72 -12.38 1.79
C VAL A 71 -3.02 -13.79 1.31
N ARG A 72 -4.10 -14.41 1.79
CA ARG A 72 -4.49 -15.77 1.38
C ARG A 72 -4.93 -15.84 -0.07
N ARG A 73 -5.58 -14.80 -0.58
CA ARG A 73 -6.02 -14.72 -1.99
C ARG A 73 -4.86 -14.41 -2.93
N LEU A 74 -4.07 -13.40 -2.61
CA LEU A 74 -3.13 -12.79 -3.54
C LEU A 74 -1.67 -13.23 -3.31
N GLY A 75 -1.35 -13.81 -2.17
CA GLY A 75 0.01 -14.27 -1.85
C GLY A 75 0.48 -15.48 -2.70
N ALA A 76 -0.38 -16.06 -3.54
CA ALA A 76 0.02 -17.09 -4.52
C ALA A 76 0.72 -16.47 -5.75
N PHE A 77 0.49 -15.21 -6.08
CA PHE A 77 1.12 -14.53 -7.20
C PHE A 77 2.58 -14.22 -6.87
N LYS A 78 3.48 -14.43 -7.79
CA LYS A 78 4.93 -14.24 -7.58
C LYS A 78 5.38 -12.78 -7.71
N ASN A 79 4.60 -11.97 -8.42
CA ASN A 79 4.86 -10.56 -8.74
C ASN A 79 4.11 -9.60 -7.82
N VAL A 80 3.74 -10.02 -6.62
CA VAL A 80 3.09 -9.17 -5.61
C VAL A 80 4.13 -8.64 -4.63
N TRP A 81 3.98 -7.37 -4.26
CA TRP A 81 4.60 -6.76 -3.10
C TRP A 81 3.51 -6.27 -2.16
N TRP A 82 3.83 -6.10 -0.89
CA TRP A 82 2.88 -5.63 0.10
C TRP A 82 3.27 -4.24 0.62
N SER A 83 2.42 -3.25 0.38
CA SER A 83 2.47 -1.96 1.07
C SER A 83 1.34 -1.94 2.12
N LEU A 84 1.68 -1.92 3.40
CA LEU A 84 0.67 -1.87 4.46
C LEU A 84 -0.21 -0.64 4.34
N ALA A 85 0.37 0.50 3.98
CA ALA A 85 -0.40 1.72 3.72
C ALA A 85 0.32 2.65 2.74
N ASN A 86 -0.45 3.42 1.99
CA ASN A 86 -0.01 4.70 1.47
C ASN A 86 -0.15 5.75 2.58
N GLU A 87 0.87 6.60 2.77
CA GLU A 87 0.85 7.72 3.72
C GLU A 87 0.25 7.33 5.10
N PHE A 88 0.82 6.29 5.72
CA PHE A 88 0.33 5.76 7.00
C PHE A 88 0.20 6.83 8.07
N ASP A 89 1.09 7.82 8.04
CA ASP A 89 1.17 8.93 8.99
C ASP A 89 0.00 9.92 8.89
N LEU A 90 -0.82 9.81 7.87
CA LEU A 90 -2.10 10.52 7.73
C LEU A 90 -3.31 9.65 8.14
N LEU A 91 -3.12 8.36 8.38
CA LEU A 91 -4.15 7.42 8.86
C LEU A 91 -4.30 7.49 10.39
N LEU A 92 -4.77 8.61 10.91
CA LEU A 92 -4.87 8.89 12.35
C LEU A 92 -5.80 7.92 13.11
N SER A 93 -6.63 7.17 12.41
CA SER A 93 -7.49 6.13 12.97
C SER A 93 -6.77 4.82 13.33
N LYS A 94 -5.52 4.66 12.88
CA LYS A 94 -4.72 3.45 13.08
C LYS A 94 -3.43 3.81 13.85
N PRO A 95 -3.35 3.46 15.13
CA PRO A 95 -2.14 3.68 15.91
C PRO A 95 -0.99 2.75 15.49
N GLU A 96 0.22 3.00 15.97
CA GLU A 96 1.42 2.23 15.63
C GLU A 96 1.25 0.73 15.94
N GLU A 97 0.56 0.40 17.02
CA GLU A 97 0.28 -0.99 17.43
C GLU A 97 -0.51 -1.76 16.38
N ASP A 98 -1.40 -1.10 15.65
CA ASP A 98 -2.15 -1.71 14.54
C ASP A 98 -1.20 -2.09 13.41
N TRP A 99 -0.27 -1.21 13.02
CA TRP A 99 0.69 -1.48 11.97
C TRP A 99 1.62 -2.64 12.31
N GLU A 100 2.08 -2.73 13.56
CA GLU A 100 2.88 -3.85 14.04
C GLU A 100 2.08 -5.16 14.03
N ALA A 101 0.81 -5.13 14.43
CA ALA A 101 -0.07 -6.30 14.37
C ALA A 101 -0.33 -6.75 12.91
N PHE A 102 -0.53 -5.80 11.99
CA PHE A 102 -0.71 -6.08 10.56
C PHE A 102 0.56 -6.67 9.94
N ALA A 103 1.72 -6.11 10.24
CA ALA A 103 3.00 -6.62 9.78
C ALA A 103 3.28 -8.03 10.30
N ALA A 104 3.02 -8.29 11.58
CA ALA A 104 3.17 -9.61 12.18
C ALA A 104 2.27 -10.64 11.50
N ARG A 105 1.02 -10.27 11.23
CA ARG A 105 0.07 -11.12 10.53
C ARG A 105 0.49 -11.40 9.09
N LEU A 106 0.93 -10.37 8.37
CA LEU A 106 1.45 -10.50 7.02
C LEU A 106 2.64 -11.47 6.97
N MET A 107 3.62 -11.32 7.87
CA MET A 107 4.78 -12.23 7.93
C MET A 107 4.39 -13.67 8.24
N GLN A 108 3.36 -13.88 9.05
CA GLN A 108 2.87 -15.20 9.41
C GLN A 108 2.19 -15.92 8.24
N ASP A 109 1.38 -15.19 7.47
CA ASP A 109 0.47 -15.78 6.49
C ASP A 109 1.03 -15.75 5.07
N ASP A 110 2.02 -14.90 4.77
CA ASP A 110 2.67 -14.82 3.46
C ASP A 110 3.79 -15.86 3.31
N ALA A 111 3.41 -17.05 2.87
CA ALA A 111 4.32 -18.19 2.70
C ALA A 111 5.43 -17.97 1.67
N LYS A 112 5.30 -16.99 0.78
CA LYS A 112 6.32 -16.66 -0.23
C LYS A 112 7.30 -15.58 0.22
N HIS A 113 7.05 -14.96 1.38
CA HIS A 113 7.89 -13.90 1.92
C HIS A 113 8.12 -12.74 0.94
N HIS A 114 7.06 -12.28 0.28
CA HIS A 114 7.12 -11.17 -0.65
C HIS A 114 7.73 -9.91 -0.02
N LEU A 115 8.18 -8.99 -0.86
CA LEU A 115 8.64 -7.68 -0.41
C LEU A 115 7.50 -6.92 0.29
N ARG A 116 7.85 -6.16 1.34
CA ARG A 116 6.88 -5.47 2.16
C ARG A 116 7.42 -4.17 2.73
N SER A 117 6.56 -3.17 2.74
CA SER A 117 6.87 -1.82 3.18
C SER A 117 5.67 -1.15 3.82
N ILE A 118 5.86 0.07 4.23
CA ILE A 118 4.82 1.03 4.57
C ILE A 118 5.26 2.41 4.09
N HIS A 119 4.40 3.08 3.33
CA HIS A 119 4.71 4.36 2.74
C HIS A 119 4.34 5.52 3.67
N HIS A 120 5.19 6.55 3.73
CA HIS A 120 4.98 7.74 4.54
C HIS A 120 5.05 9.03 3.72
N CYS A 121 4.21 10.00 4.09
CA CYS A 121 4.22 11.36 3.58
C CYS A 121 5.30 12.21 4.24
N CYS A 122 5.17 12.45 5.52
CA CYS A 122 5.92 13.44 6.27
C CYS A 122 6.77 12.83 7.40
N ALA A 123 6.21 11.86 8.12
CA ALA A 123 6.83 11.20 9.26
C ALA A 123 7.23 9.77 8.91
N PRO A 124 8.54 9.47 8.76
CA PRO A 124 8.98 8.13 8.41
C PRO A 124 8.61 7.12 9.51
N TYR A 125 8.12 5.94 9.09
CA TYR A 125 7.95 4.82 10.00
C TYR A 125 9.34 4.37 10.50
N PRO A 126 9.51 4.14 11.81
CA PRO A 126 10.78 3.62 12.31
C PRO A 126 11.12 2.28 11.67
N PRO A 127 12.37 2.04 11.25
CA PRO A 127 12.74 0.76 10.64
C PRO A 127 12.41 -0.41 11.56
N ARG A 128 11.85 -1.46 10.99
CA ARG A 128 11.49 -2.71 11.67
C ARG A 128 12.04 -3.89 10.89
N SER A 129 12.27 -4.99 11.59
CA SER A 129 12.78 -6.23 10.99
C SER A 129 11.85 -6.86 9.94
N TRP A 130 10.57 -6.49 9.95
CA TRP A 130 9.62 -6.95 8.94
C TRP A 130 9.71 -6.19 7.62
N MET A 131 10.29 -4.98 7.60
CA MET A 131 10.42 -4.18 6.38
C MET A 131 11.55 -4.73 5.50
N THR A 132 11.28 -4.88 4.20
CA THR A 132 12.28 -5.26 3.20
C THR A 132 12.89 -4.05 2.51
N HIS A 133 12.18 -2.93 2.48
CA HIS A 133 12.60 -1.67 1.91
C HIS A 133 11.84 -0.50 2.54
N ILE A 134 12.36 0.70 2.35
CA ILE A 134 11.69 1.96 2.70
C ILE A 134 10.95 2.46 1.46
N SER A 135 9.65 2.68 1.60
CA SER A 135 8.79 3.35 0.61
C SER A 135 8.55 4.79 1.07
N THR A 136 8.75 5.75 0.19
CA THR A 136 8.72 7.18 0.58
C THR A 136 8.37 8.10 -0.56
N GLN A 137 7.72 9.22 -0.23
CA GLN A 137 7.62 10.33 -1.17
C GLN A 137 8.65 11.43 -0.88
N THR A 138 9.12 12.08 -1.92
CA THR A 138 10.00 13.24 -1.80
C THR A 138 10.13 13.98 -3.13
N SER A 139 10.01 15.32 -3.09
CA SER A 139 10.34 16.17 -4.24
C SER A 139 11.85 16.26 -4.54
N THR A 140 12.69 15.70 -3.68
CA THR A 140 14.15 15.73 -3.81
C THR A 140 14.73 14.32 -3.71
N PRO A 141 14.84 13.57 -4.82
CA PRO A 141 15.26 12.16 -4.82
C PRO A 141 16.62 11.92 -4.12
N ARG A 142 17.52 12.89 -4.11
CA ARG A 142 18.80 12.80 -3.38
C ARG A 142 18.61 12.54 -1.86
N LYS A 143 17.47 12.93 -1.28
CA LYS A 143 17.14 12.62 0.12
C LYS A 143 16.96 11.11 0.36
N ALA A 144 16.61 10.36 -0.67
CA ALA A 144 16.52 8.90 -0.59
C ALA A 144 17.89 8.25 -0.28
N LEU A 145 18.97 8.81 -0.79
CA LEU A 145 20.33 8.33 -0.47
C LEU A 145 20.63 8.47 1.02
N ALA A 146 20.25 9.58 1.65
CA ALA A 146 20.42 9.76 3.09
C ALA A 146 19.60 8.74 3.89
N LYS A 147 18.35 8.48 3.49
CA LYS A 147 17.50 7.44 4.09
C LYS A 147 18.13 6.04 3.93
N ARG A 148 18.65 5.70 2.76
CA ARG A 148 19.34 4.42 2.55
C ARG A 148 20.53 4.24 3.50
N TRP A 149 21.35 5.27 3.67
CA TRP A 149 22.47 5.23 4.61
C TRP A 149 22.02 5.15 6.07
N GLN A 150 20.98 5.89 6.43
CA GLN A 150 20.44 5.91 7.78
C GLN A 150 19.81 4.57 8.18
N TYR A 151 19.03 3.97 7.28
CA TYR A 151 18.22 2.80 7.59
C TYR A 151 18.84 1.47 7.16
N GLN A 152 19.90 1.51 6.34
CA GLN A 152 20.58 0.32 5.81
C GLN A 152 19.64 -0.63 5.04
N LEU A 153 18.55 -0.09 4.47
CA LEU A 153 17.57 -0.79 3.66
C LEU A 153 17.54 -0.20 2.24
N PRO A 154 17.13 -0.95 1.22
CA PRO A 154 16.74 -0.38 -0.06
C PRO A 154 15.71 0.73 0.13
N VAL A 155 15.73 1.74 -0.72
CA VAL A 155 14.76 2.84 -0.70
C VAL A 155 14.13 2.96 -2.06
N ILE A 156 12.80 2.94 -2.10
CA ILE A 156 11.99 3.22 -3.26
C ILE A 156 11.34 4.59 -3.06
N VAL A 157 11.56 5.48 -4.00
CA VAL A 157 10.82 6.75 -4.08
C VAL A 157 9.67 6.51 -5.05
N ASP A 158 8.53 6.18 -4.52
CA ASP A 158 7.31 5.84 -5.27
C ASP A 158 6.44 7.05 -5.58
N GLU A 159 6.71 8.18 -4.90
CA GLU A 159 6.13 9.47 -5.22
C GLU A 159 7.19 10.59 -5.16
N PHE A 160 7.37 11.33 -6.26
CA PHE A 160 8.37 12.41 -6.32
C PHE A 160 7.89 13.69 -7.02
N GLY A 161 6.60 13.87 -7.12
CA GLY A 161 5.90 14.91 -7.88
C GLY A 161 5.55 14.41 -9.27
N TYR A 162 4.49 14.97 -9.84
CA TYR A 162 3.91 14.51 -11.10
C TYR A 162 4.03 15.58 -12.18
N GLU A 163 4.06 15.14 -13.44
CA GLU A 163 3.85 16.01 -14.57
C GLU A 163 2.43 16.59 -14.54
N GLY A 164 2.27 17.85 -14.88
CA GLY A 164 0.96 18.48 -14.92
C GLY A 164 1.01 20.00 -14.94
N ASP A 165 -0.15 20.60 -14.80
CA ASP A 165 -0.40 22.05 -14.87
C ASP A 165 -1.05 22.64 -13.60
N ILE A 166 -0.95 21.93 -12.47
CA ILE A 166 -1.44 22.41 -11.18
C ILE A 166 -0.50 23.49 -10.67
N GLU A 167 -1.00 24.71 -10.47
CA GLU A 167 -0.20 25.89 -10.18
C GLU A 167 0.66 25.76 -8.92
N PHE A 168 0.12 25.18 -7.85
CA PHE A 168 0.81 25.00 -6.57
C PHE A 168 0.62 23.58 -6.08
N ASN A 169 1.42 22.66 -6.48
CA ASN A 169 1.40 21.36 -5.82
C ASN A 169 2.31 20.34 -6.49
N TRP A 170 2.10 19.15 -6.09
CA TRP A 170 2.74 17.91 -6.45
C TRP A 170 2.65 17.55 -7.95
N GLY A 171 1.66 18.09 -8.69
CA GLY A 171 1.42 17.86 -10.12
C GLY A 171 1.70 19.09 -10.99
N ASN A 172 2.91 19.69 -10.92
CA ASN A 172 3.30 20.87 -11.69
C ASN A 172 4.66 20.76 -12.39
N LEU A 173 5.17 19.56 -12.53
CA LEU A 173 6.42 19.33 -13.22
C LEU A 173 6.19 19.35 -14.73
N THR A 174 7.14 19.94 -15.47
CA THR A 174 7.22 19.72 -16.91
C THR A 174 7.68 18.29 -17.20
N ALA A 175 7.34 17.75 -18.36
CA ALA A 175 7.78 16.43 -18.81
C ALA A 175 9.31 16.25 -18.67
N ARG A 176 10.07 17.31 -18.97
CA ARG A 176 11.53 17.30 -18.83
C ARG A 176 11.98 17.19 -17.38
N GLU A 177 11.38 17.95 -16.47
CA GLU A 177 11.69 17.88 -15.03
C GLU A 177 11.33 16.52 -14.47
N PHE A 178 10.18 15.97 -14.86
CA PHE A 178 9.73 14.66 -14.42
C PHE A 178 10.72 13.55 -14.78
N VAL A 179 11.25 13.55 -16.02
CA VAL A 179 12.22 12.55 -16.49
C VAL A 179 13.59 12.70 -15.84
N HIS A 180 13.95 13.90 -15.36
CA HIS A 180 15.28 14.19 -14.79
C HIS A 180 15.33 14.16 -13.26
N ARG A 181 14.24 13.82 -12.56
CA ARG A 181 14.21 13.63 -11.12
C ARG A 181 14.56 12.22 -10.73
#